data_ef4fc521f192b2b36f5de21788ba4f66
#
_entry.id   ef4fc521f192b2b36f5de21788ba4f66
#
_cell.length_a   1.000
_cell.length_b   1.000
_cell.length_c   1.000
_cell.angle_alpha   90.00
_cell.angle_beta   90.00
_cell.angle_gamma   90.00
#
_symmetry.space_group_name_H-M   'P 1'
#
loop_
_entity.id
_entity.type
_entity.pdbx_description
1 polymer ?
#
loop_
_entity_poly.entity_id
_entity_poly.type
_entity_poly.pdbx_seq_one_letter_code
_entity_poly.pdbx_strand_id
1 'polypeptide(L)'
;MTAAINTAAPAGMPEFPQTGPTITRTSRLRERVLLPLAIERTKSRRPWILATFALALAVLNTANGVFRYLGYTKIFRDQGVTWQVVWGQGALMWSTLFLPMLITFRAAGLTRMEHEHDNWRRMATYGATITTYTGKLILTTLFALYCQMAFLLLVMAASAALGFHLTPADIATMTTWALLGTFGALTIAAAQLLVGIYVPSFATTVLTGIGASFLSLAVLLVAPPLSTLYPYSQVTIGMQARSLATPTPASIAWFLIWNTILMTATVLLSRRALRRKQH
;
A
#
# COMPACT_ATOMS: atom_id res chain seq x y z
N MET A 1 22.44 -77.44 -12.30
CA MET A 1 21.73 -77.00 -13.52
C MET A 1 20.95 -75.71 -13.13
N THR A 2 21.53 -74.57 -13.36
CA THR A 2 20.89 -73.28 -13.03
C THR A 2 20.62 -72.52 -14.34
N ALA A 3 19.37 -72.46 -14.75
CA ALA A 3 18.96 -71.81 -15.97
C ALA A 3 18.98 -70.27 -15.81
N ALA A 4 19.78 -69.62 -16.62
CA ALA A 4 19.85 -68.16 -16.72
C ALA A 4 18.64 -67.66 -17.51
N ILE A 5 17.76 -66.86 -16.88
CA ILE A 5 16.66 -66.16 -17.54
C ILE A 5 17.23 -64.88 -18.17
N ASN A 6 17.29 -64.89 -19.48
CA ASN A 6 17.69 -63.76 -20.31
C ASN A 6 16.48 -62.86 -20.51
N THR A 7 16.38 -61.74 -19.76
CA THR A 7 15.35 -60.73 -19.95
C THR A 7 15.85 -59.70 -20.96
N ALA A 8 15.48 -59.91 -22.24
CA ALA A 8 15.63 -58.91 -23.28
C ALA A 8 14.69 -57.73 -22.98
N ALA A 9 15.23 -56.50 -22.89
CA ALA A 9 14.46 -55.27 -22.77
C ALA A 9 13.62 -55.03 -24.04
N PRO A 10 12.34 -54.59 -23.93
CA PRO A 10 11.52 -54.30 -25.10
C PRO A 10 12.06 -53.05 -25.80
N ALA A 11 12.43 -53.24 -27.07
CA ALA A 11 12.78 -52.18 -27.99
C ALA A 11 11.53 -51.34 -28.33
N GLY A 12 11.62 -50.01 -28.24
CA GLY A 12 10.65 -49.10 -28.85
C GLY A 12 9.77 -48.30 -27.93
N MET A 13 10.29 -47.73 -26.84
CA MET A 13 9.59 -46.54 -26.28
C MET A 13 9.97 -45.30 -27.09
N PRO A 14 9.00 -44.53 -27.60
CA PRO A 14 9.31 -43.25 -28.24
C PRO A 14 9.95 -42.32 -27.20
N GLU A 15 11.15 -41.84 -27.50
CA GLU A 15 11.79 -40.75 -26.71
C GLU A 15 10.89 -39.53 -26.78
N PHE A 16 10.23 -39.22 -25.68
CA PHE A 16 9.54 -37.93 -25.54
C PHE A 16 10.61 -36.83 -25.54
N PRO A 17 10.48 -35.84 -26.45
CA PRO A 17 11.42 -34.76 -26.52
C PRO A 17 11.43 -34.02 -25.18
N GLN A 18 12.54 -34.07 -24.44
CA GLN A 18 12.76 -33.35 -23.16
C GLN A 18 13.03 -31.85 -23.38
N THR A 19 12.35 -31.24 -24.33
CA THR A 19 12.34 -29.77 -24.43
C THR A 19 11.34 -29.21 -23.42
N GLY A 20 11.75 -29.16 -22.17
CA GLY A 20 11.03 -28.34 -21.19
C GLY A 20 10.89 -26.92 -21.73
N PRO A 21 9.73 -26.26 -21.56
CA PRO A 21 9.51 -24.91 -22.06
C PRO A 21 10.60 -23.97 -21.53
N THR A 22 11.33 -23.33 -22.43
CA THR A 22 12.35 -22.34 -22.08
C THR A 22 11.65 -21.20 -21.36
N ILE A 23 11.77 -21.14 -20.01
CA ILE A 23 11.12 -20.12 -19.18
C ILE A 23 11.80 -18.80 -19.45
N THR A 24 11.22 -17.98 -20.33
CA THR A 24 11.70 -16.65 -20.65
C THR A 24 11.49 -15.71 -19.44
N ARG A 25 12.27 -14.62 -19.37
CA ARG A 25 12.17 -13.62 -18.28
C ARG A 25 10.75 -13.03 -18.17
N THR A 26 10.05 -12.91 -19.28
CA THR A 26 8.66 -12.45 -19.37
C THR A 26 7.66 -13.46 -18.79
N SER A 27 7.88 -14.77 -18.94
CA SER A 27 7.02 -15.79 -18.33
C SER A 27 7.14 -15.80 -16.81
N ARG A 28 8.33 -15.56 -16.26
CA ARG A 28 8.56 -15.46 -14.79
C ARG A 28 7.87 -14.26 -14.17
N LEU A 29 7.85 -13.10 -14.85
CA LEU A 29 7.12 -11.91 -14.38
C LEU A 29 5.60 -12.15 -14.41
N ARG A 30 5.10 -12.78 -15.46
CA ARG A 30 3.68 -13.12 -15.59
C ARG A 30 3.23 -14.05 -14.46
N GLU A 31 3.99 -15.09 -14.17
CA GLU A 31 3.66 -16.04 -13.11
C GLU A 31 3.80 -15.46 -11.70
N ARG A 32 4.83 -14.65 -11.46
CA ARG A 32 5.14 -14.14 -10.11
C ARG A 32 4.35 -12.90 -9.71
N VAL A 33 3.87 -12.12 -10.67
CA VAL A 33 3.21 -10.83 -10.40
C VAL A 33 1.79 -10.78 -10.96
N LEU A 34 1.62 -11.05 -12.27
CA LEU A 34 0.32 -10.85 -12.92
C LEU A 34 -0.71 -11.91 -12.52
N LEU A 35 -0.31 -13.16 -12.40
CA LEU A 35 -1.23 -14.24 -12.03
C LEU A 35 -1.76 -14.08 -10.58
N PRO A 36 -0.92 -13.83 -9.56
CA PRO A 36 -1.42 -13.54 -8.20
C PRO A 36 -2.36 -12.36 -8.16
N LEU A 37 -2.03 -11.30 -8.89
CA LEU A 37 -2.85 -10.10 -8.97
C LEU A 37 -4.22 -10.38 -9.59
N ALA A 38 -4.27 -11.14 -10.69
CA ALA A 38 -5.51 -11.52 -11.36
C ALA A 38 -6.40 -12.36 -10.43
N ILE A 39 -5.83 -13.36 -9.75
CA ILE A 39 -6.55 -14.23 -8.82
C ILE A 39 -7.12 -13.42 -7.66
N GLU A 40 -6.32 -12.56 -7.03
CA GLU A 40 -6.77 -11.76 -5.91
C GLU A 40 -7.81 -10.70 -6.32
N ARG A 41 -7.70 -10.17 -7.55
CA ARG A 41 -8.70 -9.23 -8.09
C ARG A 41 -10.06 -9.90 -8.27
N THR A 42 -10.11 -11.14 -8.76
CA THR A 42 -11.37 -11.88 -8.95
C THR A 42 -12.06 -12.24 -7.63
N LYS A 43 -11.28 -12.47 -6.56
CA LYS A 43 -11.81 -12.70 -5.21
C LYS A 43 -12.45 -11.44 -4.61
N SER A 44 -12.00 -10.25 -4.99
CA SER A 44 -12.46 -8.99 -4.41
C SER A 44 -13.84 -8.61 -4.94
N ARG A 45 -14.89 -8.91 -4.19
CA ARG A 45 -16.25 -8.49 -4.53
C ARG A 45 -16.41 -6.98 -4.33
N ARG A 46 -16.94 -6.28 -5.36
CA ARG A 46 -17.30 -4.85 -5.32
C ARG A 46 -16.17 -3.91 -4.85
N PRO A 47 -14.96 -3.96 -5.41
CA PRO A 47 -13.84 -3.10 -4.99
C PRO A 47 -14.14 -1.61 -5.20
N TRP A 48 -15.10 -1.28 -6.06
CA TRP A 48 -15.52 0.08 -6.37
C TRP A 48 -16.16 0.80 -5.17
N ILE A 49 -16.83 0.09 -4.24
CA ILE A 49 -17.45 0.71 -3.06
C ILE A 49 -16.39 1.41 -2.19
N LEU A 50 -15.29 0.72 -1.88
CA LEU A 50 -14.21 1.32 -1.10
C LEU A 50 -13.49 2.41 -1.89
N ALA A 51 -13.35 2.26 -3.21
CA ALA A 51 -12.75 3.28 -4.07
C ALA A 51 -13.60 4.56 -4.13
N THR A 52 -14.93 4.42 -4.26
CA THR A 52 -15.86 5.57 -4.24
C THR A 52 -15.85 6.26 -2.87
N PHE A 53 -15.84 5.49 -1.79
CA PHE A 53 -15.75 6.03 -0.44
C PHE A 53 -14.42 6.78 -0.22
N ALA A 54 -13.30 6.24 -0.71
CA ALA A 54 -12.00 6.90 -0.67
C ALA A 54 -12.01 8.22 -1.46
N LEU A 55 -12.64 8.24 -2.64
CA LEU A 55 -12.79 9.46 -3.43
C LEU A 55 -13.63 10.51 -2.68
N ALA A 56 -14.74 10.11 -2.07
CA ALA A 56 -15.58 11.02 -1.28
C ALA A 56 -14.80 11.63 -0.10
N LEU A 57 -13.99 10.82 0.61
CA LEU A 57 -13.12 11.32 1.67
C LEU A 57 -12.02 12.25 1.13
N ALA A 58 -11.45 11.99 -0.03
CA ALA A 58 -10.48 12.86 -0.66
C ALA A 58 -11.10 14.22 -1.02
N VAL A 59 -12.33 14.21 -1.57
CA VAL A 59 -13.10 15.44 -1.84
C VAL A 59 -13.35 16.21 -0.54
N LEU A 60 -13.80 15.54 0.52
CA LEU A 60 -14.07 16.18 1.82
C LEU A 60 -12.82 16.85 2.40
N ASN A 61 -11.66 16.16 2.34
CA ASN A 61 -10.41 16.70 2.86
C ASN A 61 -9.88 17.85 1.99
N THR A 62 -10.01 17.78 0.68
CA THR A 62 -9.69 18.89 -0.22
C THR A 62 -10.60 20.09 0.04
N ALA A 63 -11.91 19.85 0.20
CA ALA A 63 -12.88 20.90 0.53
C ALA A 63 -12.54 21.58 1.87
N ASN A 64 -12.09 20.83 2.90
CA ASN A 64 -11.60 21.41 4.15
C ASN A 64 -10.46 22.40 3.89
N GLY A 65 -9.49 22.06 3.03
CA GLY A 65 -8.41 22.96 2.64
C GLY A 65 -8.91 24.23 1.95
N VAL A 66 -9.86 24.09 1.02
CA VAL A 66 -10.52 25.19 0.33
C VAL A 66 -11.25 26.12 1.32
N PHE A 67 -12.07 25.55 2.21
CA PHE A 67 -12.83 26.33 3.21
C PHE A 67 -11.89 27.09 4.15
N ARG A 68 -10.79 26.50 4.55
CA ARG A 68 -9.78 27.19 5.37
C ARG A 68 -9.17 28.36 4.61
N TYR A 69 -8.82 28.19 3.34
CA TYR A 69 -8.32 29.29 2.54
C TYR A 69 -9.36 30.42 2.40
N LEU A 70 -10.61 30.10 2.06
CA LEU A 70 -11.67 31.09 1.88
C LEU A 70 -12.00 31.83 3.18
N GLY A 71 -11.96 31.15 4.33
CA GLY A 71 -12.22 31.75 5.64
C GLY A 71 -11.14 32.75 6.10
N TYR A 72 -9.92 32.61 5.59
CA TYR A 72 -8.77 33.44 6.00
C TYR A 72 -8.01 34.04 4.80
N THR A 73 -8.71 34.30 3.70
CA THR A 73 -8.13 34.73 2.42
C THR A 73 -7.21 35.92 2.55
N LYS A 74 -7.60 36.94 3.35
CA LYS A 74 -6.80 38.15 3.57
C LYS A 74 -5.43 37.82 4.17
N ILE A 75 -5.42 37.01 5.24
CA ILE A 75 -4.20 36.59 5.94
C ILE A 75 -3.26 35.83 5.01
N PHE A 76 -3.80 34.86 4.26
CA PHE A 76 -2.98 34.05 3.38
C PHE A 76 -2.45 34.81 2.16
N ARG A 77 -3.21 35.77 1.64
CA ARG A 77 -2.73 36.68 0.57
C ARG A 77 -1.61 37.60 1.06
N ASP A 78 -1.77 38.17 2.25
CA ASP A 78 -0.75 39.03 2.84
C ASP A 78 0.57 38.29 3.11
N GLN A 79 0.48 36.98 3.39
CA GLN A 79 1.63 36.08 3.58
C GLN A 79 2.15 35.47 2.28
N GLY A 80 1.52 35.71 1.13
CA GLY A 80 1.90 35.10 -0.17
C GLY A 80 1.70 33.59 -0.23
N VAL A 81 0.87 33.01 0.68
CA VAL A 81 0.60 31.57 0.71
C VAL A 81 -0.59 31.25 -0.18
N THR A 82 -0.44 30.26 -1.05
CA THR A 82 -1.44 29.89 -2.07
C THR A 82 -1.89 28.44 -1.91
N TRP A 83 -1.60 27.58 -2.84
CA TRP A 83 -1.97 26.16 -2.85
C TRP A 83 -1.48 25.36 -1.64
N GLN A 84 -0.42 25.83 -0.97
CA GLN A 84 0.13 25.21 0.23
C GLN A 84 -0.90 25.11 1.36
N VAL A 85 -1.83 26.08 1.47
CA VAL A 85 -2.92 26.03 2.46
C VAL A 85 -3.88 24.89 2.13
N VAL A 86 -4.29 24.79 0.86
CA VAL A 86 -5.22 23.73 0.43
C VAL A 86 -4.60 22.37 0.65
N TRP A 87 -3.32 22.20 0.29
CA TRP A 87 -2.57 20.97 0.55
C TRP A 87 -2.46 20.66 2.03
N GLY A 88 -1.88 21.57 2.82
CA GLY A 88 -1.55 21.31 4.23
C GLY A 88 -2.77 21.00 5.08
N GLN A 89 -3.85 21.76 4.93
CA GLN A 89 -5.09 21.55 5.68
C GLN A 89 -5.83 20.27 5.22
N GLY A 90 -5.82 19.98 3.92
CA GLY A 90 -6.42 18.76 3.39
C GLY A 90 -5.56 17.52 3.69
N ALA A 91 -4.24 17.62 3.51
CA ALA A 91 -3.32 16.49 3.65
C ALA A 91 -3.15 16.03 5.10
N LEU A 92 -3.31 16.90 6.11
CA LEU A 92 -3.04 16.53 7.50
C LEU A 92 -3.96 15.40 7.96
N MET A 93 -5.28 15.57 7.89
CA MET A 93 -6.23 14.52 8.29
C MET A 93 -6.25 13.36 7.29
N TRP A 94 -6.08 13.66 6.00
CA TRP A 94 -5.97 12.65 4.97
C TRP A 94 -4.86 11.66 5.25
N SER A 95 -3.65 12.15 5.51
CA SER A 95 -2.45 11.33 5.68
C SER A 95 -2.33 10.67 7.05
N THR A 96 -2.84 11.30 8.11
CA THR A 96 -2.73 10.77 9.48
C THR A 96 -3.83 9.77 9.82
N LEU A 97 -5.06 9.97 9.32
CA LEU A 97 -6.22 9.17 9.68
C LEU A 97 -6.85 8.46 8.49
N PHE A 98 -7.33 9.20 7.50
CA PHE A 98 -8.22 8.62 6.49
C PHE A 98 -7.52 7.63 5.57
N LEU A 99 -6.37 7.97 5.01
CA LEU A 99 -5.65 7.05 4.13
C LEU A 99 -5.14 5.80 4.86
N PRO A 100 -4.51 5.87 6.05
CA PRO A 100 -4.19 4.68 6.84
C PRO A 100 -5.40 3.81 7.16
N MET A 101 -6.54 4.41 7.53
CA MET A 101 -7.79 3.66 7.76
C MET A 101 -8.29 2.97 6.49
N LEU A 102 -8.28 3.63 5.34
CA LEU A 102 -8.68 3.05 4.05
C LEU A 102 -7.79 1.86 3.68
N ILE A 103 -6.48 1.99 3.86
CA ILE A 103 -5.51 0.89 3.67
C ILE A 103 -5.83 -0.27 4.61
N THR A 104 -6.15 0.03 5.86
CA THR A 104 -6.55 -0.96 6.88
C THR A 104 -7.80 -1.72 6.46
N PHE A 105 -8.86 -1.04 6.03
CA PHE A 105 -10.08 -1.68 5.52
C PHE A 105 -9.78 -2.59 4.33
N ARG A 106 -8.94 -2.12 3.40
CA ARG A 106 -8.53 -2.90 2.23
C ARG A 106 -7.77 -4.14 2.62
N ALA A 107 -6.76 -4.03 3.48
CA ALA A 107 -5.94 -5.14 3.92
C ALA A 107 -6.75 -6.16 4.74
N ALA A 108 -7.59 -5.69 5.67
CA ALA A 108 -8.46 -6.54 6.48
C ALA A 108 -9.45 -7.34 5.62
N GLY A 109 -10.05 -6.70 4.60
CA GLY A 109 -10.94 -7.38 3.66
C GLY A 109 -10.24 -8.46 2.85
N LEU A 110 -9.01 -8.22 2.41
CA LEU A 110 -8.22 -9.18 1.65
C LEU A 110 -7.73 -10.37 2.51
N THR A 111 -7.41 -10.13 3.79
CA THR A 111 -6.92 -11.19 4.68
C THR A 111 -8.05 -12.03 5.26
N ARG A 112 -9.21 -11.42 5.55
CA ARG A 112 -10.40 -12.13 6.04
C ARG A 112 -10.75 -13.32 5.14
N MET A 113 -10.75 -13.14 3.83
CA MET A 113 -11.10 -14.19 2.86
C MET A 113 -10.22 -15.45 2.99
N GLU A 114 -9.00 -15.30 3.49
CA GLU A 114 -8.10 -16.43 3.66
C GLU A 114 -8.25 -17.14 5.02
N HIS A 115 -8.92 -16.51 5.97
CA HIS A 115 -9.31 -17.16 7.23
C HIS A 115 -10.62 -17.93 7.08
N GLU A 116 -11.45 -17.59 6.11
CA GLU A 116 -12.66 -18.34 5.80
C GLU A 116 -12.28 -19.70 5.19
N HIS A 117 -12.84 -20.80 5.73
CA HIS A 117 -12.64 -22.18 5.26
C HIS A 117 -11.16 -22.64 5.24
N ASP A 118 -10.33 -22.17 6.18
CA ASP A 118 -8.91 -22.55 6.31
C ASP A 118 -8.08 -22.38 5.03
N ASN A 119 -8.39 -21.34 4.23
CA ASN A 119 -7.73 -21.10 2.95
C ASN A 119 -6.20 -20.97 3.08
N TRP A 120 -5.68 -20.43 4.19
CA TRP A 120 -4.23 -20.35 4.42
C TRP A 120 -3.58 -21.73 4.39
N ARG A 121 -4.19 -22.74 5.02
CA ARG A 121 -3.69 -24.12 4.99
C ARG A 121 -3.77 -24.71 3.59
N ARG A 122 -4.89 -24.53 2.90
CA ARG A 122 -5.05 -24.97 1.52
C ARG A 122 -4.04 -24.36 0.58
N MET A 123 -3.76 -23.05 0.68
CA MET A 123 -2.73 -22.38 -0.10
C MET A 123 -1.32 -22.88 0.25
N ALA A 124 -1.08 -23.27 1.50
CA ALA A 124 0.17 -23.89 1.92
C ALA A 124 0.42 -25.23 1.22
N THR A 125 -0.59 -26.09 1.12
CA THR A 125 -0.51 -27.39 0.42
C THR A 125 -0.11 -27.21 -1.05
N TYR A 126 -0.56 -26.14 -1.71
CA TYR A 126 -0.21 -25.82 -3.09
C TYR A 126 1.06 -24.96 -3.22
N GLY A 127 1.79 -24.67 -2.15
CA GLY A 127 2.96 -23.79 -2.17
C GLY A 127 2.68 -22.33 -2.58
N ALA A 128 1.40 -21.92 -2.58
CA ALA A 128 0.94 -20.63 -3.12
C ALA A 128 0.83 -19.52 -2.08
N THR A 129 1.18 -19.74 -0.81
CA THR A 129 0.96 -18.81 0.30
C THR A 129 1.68 -17.47 0.10
N ILE A 130 2.95 -17.52 -0.30
CA ILE A 130 3.76 -16.32 -0.52
C ILE A 130 3.27 -15.55 -1.75
N THR A 131 2.87 -16.26 -2.79
CA THR A 131 2.31 -15.70 -4.02
C THR A 131 1.00 -14.95 -3.73
N THR A 132 0.11 -15.56 -2.95
CA THR A 132 -1.14 -14.95 -2.48
C THR A 132 -0.87 -13.68 -1.64
N TYR A 133 0.06 -13.74 -0.70
CA TYR A 133 0.47 -12.56 0.09
C TYR A 133 0.99 -11.43 -0.80
N THR A 134 1.84 -11.75 -1.77
CA THR A 134 2.38 -10.76 -2.72
C THR A 134 1.27 -10.11 -3.52
N GLY A 135 0.29 -10.88 -4.01
CA GLY A 135 -0.89 -10.37 -4.70
C GLY A 135 -1.68 -9.38 -3.84
N LYS A 136 -1.90 -9.71 -2.56
CA LYS A 136 -2.59 -8.82 -1.60
C LYS A 136 -1.82 -7.53 -1.35
N LEU A 137 -0.50 -7.61 -1.19
CA LEU A 137 0.36 -6.44 -1.00
C LEU A 137 0.29 -5.53 -2.24
N ILE A 138 0.40 -6.07 -3.45
CA ILE A 138 0.28 -5.30 -4.69
C ILE A 138 -1.09 -4.63 -4.79
N LEU A 139 -2.19 -5.36 -4.54
CA LEU A 139 -3.55 -4.78 -4.59
C LEU A 139 -3.76 -3.66 -3.58
N THR A 140 -3.23 -3.81 -2.37
CA THR A 140 -3.32 -2.78 -1.33
C THR A 140 -2.48 -1.56 -1.71
N THR A 141 -1.31 -1.77 -2.30
CA THR A 141 -0.44 -0.72 -2.85
C THR A 141 -1.10 0.05 -3.98
N LEU A 142 -1.68 -0.65 -4.95
CA LEU A 142 -2.40 0.00 -6.06
C LEU A 142 -3.60 0.80 -5.56
N PHE A 143 -4.29 0.32 -4.54
CA PHE A 143 -5.36 1.06 -3.91
C PHE A 143 -4.84 2.33 -3.19
N ALA A 144 -3.74 2.25 -2.46
CA ALA A 144 -3.11 3.40 -1.83
C ALA A 144 -2.64 4.43 -2.86
N LEU A 145 -2.05 3.98 -3.97
CA LEU A 145 -1.66 4.85 -5.09
C LEU A 145 -2.88 5.55 -5.71
N TYR A 146 -3.98 4.81 -5.95
CA TYR A 146 -5.23 5.39 -6.42
C TYR A 146 -5.71 6.50 -5.48
N CYS A 147 -5.76 6.26 -4.17
CA CYS A 147 -6.17 7.23 -3.17
C CYS A 147 -5.29 8.49 -3.18
N GLN A 148 -3.98 8.32 -3.28
CA GLN A 148 -3.04 9.44 -3.32
C GLN A 148 -3.13 10.26 -4.61
N MET A 149 -3.29 9.58 -5.76
CA MET A 149 -3.46 10.28 -7.04
C MET A 149 -4.81 11.01 -7.10
N ALA A 150 -5.88 10.42 -6.57
CA ALA A 150 -7.17 11.10 -6.46
C ALA A 150 -7.07 12.36 -5.59
N PHE A 151 -6.43 12.28 -4.43
CA PHE A 151 -6.20 13.44 -3.57
C PHE A 151 -5.35 14.52 -4.26
N LEU A 152 -4.23 14.14 -4.89
CA LEU A 152 -3.36 15.05 -5.64
C LEU A 152 -4.14 15.82 -6.72
N LEU A 153 -4.87 15.09 -7.56
CA LEU A 153 -5.63 15.68 -8.66
C LEU A 153 -6.73 16.62 -8.15
N LEU A 154 -7.41 16.26 -7.06
CA LEU A 154 -8.43 17.11 -6.45
C LEU A 154 -7.83 18.39 -5.87
N VAL A 155 -6.68 18.34 -5.19
CA VAL A 155 -6.00 19.53 -4.68
C VAL A 155 -5.52 20.41 -5.82
N MET A 156 -4.96 19.85 -6.89
CA MET A 156 -4.56 20.61 -8.08
C MET A 156 -5.76 21.30 -8.73
N ALA A 157 -6.86 20.57 -8.94
CA ALA A 157 -8.08 21.12 -9.51
C ALA A 157 -8.68 22.23 -8.63
N ALA A 158 -8.75 22.02 -7.31
CA ALA A 158 -9.23 23.02 -6.36
C ALA A 158 -8.34 24.26 -6.34
N SER A 159 -7.02 24.10 -6.39
CA SER A 159 -6.06 25.21 -6.44
C SER A 159 -6.22 26.04 -7.74
N ALA A 160 -6.40 25.36 -8.87
CA ALA A 160 -6.68 26.04 -10.15
C ALA A 160 -8.03 26.77 -10.11
N ALA A 161 -9.07 26.16 -9.53
CA ALA A 161 -10.39 26.78 -9.39
C ALA A 161 -10.39 28.02 -8.47
N LEU A 162 -9.47 28.09 -7.49
CA LEU A 162 -9.23 29.27 -6.64
C LEU A 162 -8.43 30.36 -7.35
N GLY A 163 -8.00 30.14 -8.60
CA GLY A 163 -7.23 31.09 -9.40
C GLY A 163 -5.74 31.08 -9.09
N PHE A 164 -5.20 30.07 -8.43
CA PHE A 164 -3.77 29.96 -8.19
C PHE A 164 -3.04 29.59 -9.49
N HIS A 165 -2.03 30.34 -9.85
CA HIS A 165 -1.12 29.99 -10.94
C HIS A 165 -0.15 28.91 -10.49
N LEU A 166 -0.47 27.64 -10.81
CA LEU A 166 0.41 26.52 -10.50
C LEU A 166 1.57 26.50 -11.52
N THR A 167 2.78 26.72 -11.03
CA THR A 167 3.98 26.58 -11.82
C THR A 167 4.36 25.11 -12.03
N PRO A 168 5.16 24.75 -13.04
CA PRO A 168 5.70 23.40 -13.17
C PRO A 168 6.45 22.91 -11.92
N ALA A 169 7.10 23.83 -11.18
CA ALA A 169 7.78 23.52 -9.93
C ALA A 169 6.80 23.15 -8.80
N ASP A 170 5.65 23.85 -8.71
CA ASP A 170 4.60 23.53 -7.75
C ASP A 170 4.00 22.14 -8.02
N ILE A 171 3.70 21.85 -9.29
CA ILE A 171 3.19 20.54 -9.72
C ILE A 171 4.19 19.44 -9.39
N ALA A 172 5.47 19.65 -9.66
CA ALA A 172 6.53 18.70 -9.34
C ALA A 172 6.64 18.47 -7.82
N THR A 173 6.51 19.54 -7.02
CA THR A 173 6.54 19.47 -5.55
C THR A 173 5.35 18.65 -5.01
N MET A 174 4.12 18.97 -5.42
CA MET A 174 2.91 18.23 -5.01
C MET A 174 3.01 16.75 -5.43
N THR A 175 3.48 16.47 -6.64
CA THR A 175 3.66 15.12 -7.16
C THR A 175 4.70 14.36 -6.35
N THR A 176 5.83 14.99 -6.02
CA THR A 176 6.87 14.40 -5.18
C THR A 176 6.31 14.05 -3.80
N TRP A 177 5.56 14.92 -3.17
CA TRP A 177 4.94 14.68 -1.87
C TRP A 177 3.91 13.54 -1.94
N ALA A 178 3.09 13.49 -2.99
CA ALA A 178 2.14 12.39 -3.20
C ALA A 178 2.84 11.04 -3.40
N LEU A 179 3.94 11.00 -4.15
CA LEU A 179 4.71 9.78 -4.39
C LEU A 179 5.43 9.31 -3.12
N LEU A 180 6.06 10.23 -2.36
CA LEU A 180 6.65 9.90 -1.07
C LEU A 180 5.58 9.42 -0.08
N GLY A 181 4.42 10.07 -0.04
CA GLY A 181 3.28 9.62 0.76
C GLY A 181 2.81 8.22 0.36
N THR A 182 2.77 7.91 -0.94
CA THR A 182 2.47 6.56 -1.44
C THR A 182 3.52 5.55 -0.97
N PHE A 183 4.81 5.93 -0.98
CA PHE A 183 5.87 5.06 -0.48
C PHE A 183 5.71 4.78 1.03
N GLY A 184 5.36 5.80 1.83
CA GLY A 184 4.99 5.62 3.24
C GLY A 184 3.78 4.69 3.44
N ALA A 185 2.80 4.76 2.54
CA ALA A 185 1.61 3.91 2.56
C ALA A 185 1.92 2.42 2.34
N LEU A 186 3.01 2.08 1.62
CA LEU A 186 3.47 0.69 1.47
C LEU A 186 3.84 0.06 2.82
N THR A 187 4.48 0.83 3.68
CA THR A 187 4.84 0.38 5.03
C THR A 187 3.60 0.04 5.86
N ILE A 188 2.56 0.89 5.79
CA ILE A 188 1.28 0.65 6.46
C ILE A 188 0.59 -0.59 5.86
N ALA A 189 0.57 -0.71 4.53
CA ALA A 189 -0.03 -1.85 3.85
C ALA A 189 0.60 -3.18 4.27
N ALA A 190 1.94 -3.24 4.33
CA ALA A 190 2.67 -4.42 4.77
C ALA A 190 2.39 -4.74 6.24
N ALA A 191 2.40 -3.72 7.13
CA ALA A 191 2.11 -3.87 8.56
C ALA A 191 0.69 -4.38 8.79
N GLN A 192 -0.28 -3.82 8.08
CA GLN A 192 -1.68 -4.20 8.24
C GLN A 192 -1.99 -5.59 7.68
N LEU A 193 -1.34 -5.99 6.60
CA LEU A 193 -1.41 -7.37 6.10
C LEU A 193 -0.79 -8.36 7.09
N LEU A 194 0.31 -8.00 7.77
CA LEU A 194 0.90 -8.82 8.83
C LEU A 194 -0.09 -9.02 9.99
N VAL A 195 -0.74 -7.95 10.46
CA VAL A 195 -1.80 -8.04 11.47
C VAL A 195 -2.91 -8.98 10.99
N GLY A 196 -3.39 -8.81 9.76
CA GLY A 196 -4.43 -9.64 9.17
C GLY A 196 -4.06 -11.11 8.99
N ILE A 197 -2.77 -11.48 8.91
CA ILE A 197 -2.33 -12.89 8.93
C ILE A 197 -2.57 -13.52 10.31
N TYR A 198 -2.30 -12.77 11.38
CA TYR A 198 -2.44 -13.28 12.75
C TYR A 198 -3.88 -13.22 13.27
N VAL A 199 -4.62 -12.18 12.90
CA VAL A 199 -5.95 -11.87 13.43
C VAL A 199 -7.03 -12.33 12.45
N PRO A 200 -7.82 -13.37 12.78
CA PRO A 200 -8.89 -13.87 11.91
C PRO A 200 -10.08 -12.91 11.78
N SER A 201 -10.35 -12.13 12.82
CA SER A 201 -11.49 -11.21 12.86
C SER A 201 -11.24 -9.96 12.04
N PHE A 202 -12.13 -9.70 11.07
CA PHE A 202 -12.13 -8.46 10.29
C PHE A 202 -12.22 -7.22 11.18
N ALA A 203 -13.15 -7.23 12.13
CA ALA A 203 -13.36 -6.09 13.03
C ALA A 203 -12.13 -5.79 13.88
N THR A 204 -11.50 -6.81 14.46
CA THR A 204 -10.29 -6.65 15.28
C THR A 204 -9.12 -6.13 14.41
N THR A 205 -8.95 -6.66 13.20
CA THR A 205 -7.92 -6.17 12.26
C THR A 205 -8.13 -4.71 11.90
N VAL A 206 -9.38 -4.29 11.69
CA VAL A 206 -9.74 -2.89 11.42
C VAL A 206 -9.48 -2.02 12.65
N LEU A 207 -9.92 -2.44 13.83
CA LEU A 207 -9.73 -1.67 15.06
C LEU A 207 -8.26 -1.47 15.41
N THR A 208 -7.39 -2.47 15.18
CA THR A 208 -5.95 -2.30 15.38
C THR A 208 -5.36 -1.24 14.46
N GLY A 209 -5.76 -1.18 13.20
CA GLY A 209 -5.28 -0.16 12.27
C GLY A 209 -5.85 1.23 12.55
N ILE A 210 -7.13 1.33 12.97
CA ILE A 210 -7.73 2.59 13.41
C ILE A 210 -6.98 3.11 14.66
N GLY A 211 -6.77 2.26 15.66
CA GLY A 211 -6.00 2.61 16.87
C GLY A 211 -4.58 3.05 16.55
N ALA A 212 -3.91 2.36 15.64
CA ALA A 212 -2.58 2.74 15.18
C ALA A 212 -2.56 4.10 14.43
N SER A 213 -3.64 4.43 13.70
CA SER A 213 -3.78 5.74 13.03
C SER A 213 -3.98 6.85 14.05
N PHE A 214 -4.81 6.66 15.07
CA PHE A 214 -4.96 7.63 16.16
C PHE A 214 -3.68 7.79 16.97
N LEU A 215 -2.96 6.70 17.22
CA LEU A 215 -1.65 6.77 17.87
C LEU A 215 -0.66 7.56 17.01
N SER A 216 -0.70 7.43 15.68
CA SER A 216 0.10 8.25 14.77
C SER A 216 -0.17 9.73 14.95
N LEU A 217 -1.44 10.12 15.03
CA LEU A 217 -1.83 11.51 15.28
C LEU A 217 -1.31 11.98 16.65
N ALA A 218 -1.49 11.17 17.69
CA ALA A 218 -1.01 11.51 19.04
C ALA A 218 0.52 11.67 19.07
N VAL A 219 1.27 10.74 18.49
CA VAL A 219 2.73 10.80 18.40
C VAL A 219 3.18 12.03 17.60
N LEU A 220 2.50 12.35 16.51
CA LEU A 220 2.80 13.53 15.71
C LEU A 220 2.65 14.85 16.49
N LEU A 221 1.65 14.92 17.39
CA LEU A 221 1.37 16.12 18.17
C LEU A 221 2.24 16.23 19.42
N VAL A 222 2.45 15.12 20.14
CA VAL A 222 3.12 15.10 21.45
C VAL A 222 4.62 14.92 21.34
N ALA A 223 5.06 14.05 20.43
CA ALA A 223 6.45 13.65 20.28
C ALA A 223 6.88 13.58 18.79
N PRO A 224 6.96 14.73 18.09
CA PRO A 224 7.26 14.79 16.66
C PRO A 224 8.50 14.00 16.23
N PRO A 225 9.63 13.96 16.97
CA PRO A 225 10.78 13.16 16.61
C PRO A 225 10.47 11.66 16.52
N LEU A 226 9.60 11.14 17.41
CA LEU A 226 9.22 9.74 17.40
C LEU A 226 8.32 9.39 16.19
N SER A 227 7.59 10.37 15.63
CA SER A 227 6.77 10.16 14.45
C SER A 227 7.61 9.68 13.25
N THR A 228 8.88 10.08 13.16
CA THR A 228 9.78 9.67 12.08
C THR A 228 10.05 8.17 12.09
N LEU A 229 9.94 7.52 13.22
CA LEU A 229 10.17 6.08 13.39
C LEU A 229 8.87 5.27 13.27
N TYR A 230 7.72 5.89 13.50
CA TYR A 230 6.44 5.19 13.59
C TYR A 230 5.85 4.87 12.21
N PRO A 231 5.51 3.59 11.92
CA PRO A 231 5.08 3.18 10.59
C PRO A 231 3.84 3.92 10.06
N TYR A 232 2.86 4.22 10.91
CA TYR A 232 1.63 4.89 10.48
C TYR A 232 1.79 6.40 10.27
N SER A 233 2.88 7.00 10.73
CA SER A 233 3.21 8.41 10.46
C SER A 233 3.92 8.61 9.13
N GLN A 234 4.37 7.55 8.47
CA GLN A 234 5.21 7.67 7.27
C GLN A 234 4.49 8.33 6.09
N VAL A 235 3.17 8.17 5.98
CA VAL A 235 2.38 8.87 4.95
C VAL A 235 2.42 10.39 5.19
N THR A 236 2.20 10.80 6.44
CA THR A 236 2.17 12.23 6.82
C THR A 236 3.52 12.90 6.58
N ILE A 237 4.61 12.20 6.88
CA ILE A 237 5.97 12.67 6.66
C ILE A 237 6.26 12.74 5.16
N GLY A 238 5.93 11.71 4.39
CA GLY A 238 6.12 11.69 2.95
C GLY A 238 5.34 12.80 2.24
N MET A 239 4.10 13.05 2.65
CA MET A 239 3.26 14.12 2.10
C MET A 239 3.65 15.53 2.57
N GLN A 240 4.63 15.68 3.46
CA GLN A 240 5.01 16.95 4.07
C GLN A 240 3.81 17.74 4.66
N ALA A 241 2.79 16.99 5.11
CA ALA A 241 1.49 17.56 5.47
C ALA A 241 1.55 18.56 6.64
N ARG A 242 2.60 18.51 7.45
CA ARG A 242 2.81 19.40 8.60
C ARG A 242 3.81 20.52 8.32
N SER A 243 4.90 20.20 7.62
CA SER A 243 6.02 21.14 7.45
C SER A 243 5.88 21.99 6.20
N LEU A 244 5.19 21.48 5.15
CA LEU A 244 5.07 22.10 3.83
C LEU A 244 6.42 22.52 3.22
N ALA A 245 7.50 21.90 3.70
CA ALA A 245 8.86 22.19 3.29
C ALA A 245 9.25 21.34 2.10
N THR A 246 10.03 21.91 1.19
CA THR A 246 10.68 21.11 0.14
C THR A 246 11.72 20.20 0.79
N PRO A 247 11.55 18.86 0.71
CA PRO A 247 12.48 17.95 1.35
C PRO A 247 13.85 18.02 0.67
N THR A 248 14.90 18.02 1.47
CA THR A 248 16.28 17.94 0.96
C THR A 248 16.56 16.54 0.39
N PRO A 249 17.49 16.38 -0.56
CA PRO A 249 17.89 15.07 -1.06
C PRO A 249 18.28 14.08 0.05
N ALA A 250 18.94 14.57 1.11
CA ALA A 250 19.33 13.76 2.26
C ALA A 250 18.11 13.27 3.05
N SER A 251 17.09 14.14 3.27
CA SER A 251 15.86 13.76 3.97
C SER A 251 15.03 12.76 3.15
N ILE A 252 14.99 12.91 1.82
CA ILE A 252 14.35 11.93 0.93
C ILE A 252 15.06 10.59 1.02
N ALA A 253 16.40 10.58 0.92
CA ALA A 253 17.18 9.35 1.00
C ALA A 253 16.95 8.63 2.34
N TRP A 254 17.00 9.36 3.46
CA TRP A 254 16.72 8.81 4.79
C TRP A 254 15.30 8.23 4.87
N PHE A 255 14.30 8.95 4.39
CA PHE A 255 12.91 8.50 4.36
C PHE A 255 12.74 7.21 3.56
N LEU A 256 13.35 7.12 2.36
CA LEU A 256 13.28 5.93 1.52
C LEU A 256 13.99 4.73 2.17
N ILE A 257 15.17 4.93 2.75
CA ILE A 257 15.92 3.88 3.46
C ILE A 257 15.09 3.36 4.63
N TRP A 258 14.58 4.26 5.48
CA TRP A 258 13.82 3.89 6.66
C TRP A 258 12.54 3.10 6.31
N ASN A 259 11.75 3.60 5.37
CA ASN A 259 10.56 2.89 4.92
C ASN A 259 10.88 1.54 4.25
N THR A 260 12.00 1.44 3.53
CA THR A 260 12.45 0.16 2.96
C THR A 260 12.80 -0.83 4.07
N ILE A 261 13.47 -0.39 5.14
CA ILE A 261 13.76 -1.23 6.31
C ILE A 261 12.46 -1.71 6.97
N LEU A 262 11.54 -0.79 7.27
CA LEU A 262 10.26 -1.12 7.89
C LEU A 262 9.43 -2.10 7.03
N MET A 263 9.33 -1.84 5.74
CA MET A 263 8.61 -2.70 4.80
C MET A 263 9.27 -4.08 4.71
N THR A 264 10.60 -4.13 4.58
CA THR A 264 11.34 -5.41 4.49
C THR A 264 11.17 -6.23 5.76
N ALA A 265 11.34 -5.60 6.94
CA ALA A 265 11.14 -6.27 8.23
C ALA A 265 9.72 -6.85 8.33
N THR A 266 8.71 -6.08 7.98
CA THR A 266 7.30 -6.50 8.03
C THR A 266 7.00 -7.63 7.04
N VAL A 267 7.54 -7.57 5.83
CA VAL A 267 7.40 -8.65 4.82
C VAL A 267 8.10 -9.92 5.29
N LEU A 268 9.28 -9.83 5.89
CA LEU A 268 9.98 -11.00 6.44
C LEU A 268 9.22 -11.63 7.60
N LEU A 269 8.64 -10.82 8.50
CA LEU A 269 7.77 -11.30 9.58
C LEU A 269 6.52 -11.98 9.02
N SER A 270 5.89 -11.40 7.99
CA SER A 270 4.74 -12.00 7.31
C SER A 270 5.09 -13.36 6.69
N ARG A 271 6.24 -13.47 6.03
CA ARG A 271 6.73 -14.76 5.48
C ARG A 271 6.97 -15.80 6.57
N ARG A 272 7.56 -15.40 7.71
CA ARG A 272 7.76 -16.31 8.87
C ARG A 272 6.42 -16.76 9.46
N ALA A 273 5.46 -15.84 9.62
CA ALA A 273 4.12 -16.15 10.11
C ALA A 273 3.40 -17.16 9.19
N LEU A 274 3.46 -16.95 7.89
CA LEU A 274 2.86 -17.84 6.91
C LEU A 274 3.49 -19.23 6.88
N ARG A 275 4.83 -19.33 7.01
CA ARG A 275 5.52 -20.62 7.12
C ARG A 275 5.09 -21.42 8.36
N ARG A 276 4.85 -20.75 9.49
CA ARG A 276 4.38 -21.42 10.72
C ARG A 276 2.95 -21.96 10.59
N LYS A 277 2.13 -21.43 9.70
CA LYS A 277 0.78 -21.93 9.42
C LYS A 277 0.77 -23.13 8.46
N GLN A 278 1.93 -23.52 7.94
CA GLN A 278 2.09 -24.67 7.06
C GLN A 278 2.28 -25.99 7.84
N HIS A 279 2.63 -25.89 9.11
CA HIS A 279 2.76 -26.99 10.07
C HIS A 279 1.63 -26.94 11.09
#